data_667531ce0b87ef642a0c3925c599269d
#
_entry.id   667531ce0b87ef642a0c3925c599269d
#
_cell.length_a   1.000
_cell.length_b   1.000
_cell.length_c   1.000
_cell.angle_alpha   90.00
_cell.angle_beta   90.00
_cell.angle_gamma   90.00
#
_symmetry.space_group_name_H-M   'P 1'
#
loop_
_entity.id
_entity.type
_entity.pdbx_description
1 polymer ?
#
loop_
_entity_poly.entity_id
_entity_poly.type
_entity_poly.pdbx_seq_one_letter_code
_entity_poly.pdbx_strand_id
1 'polypeptide(L)'
;MAPTKERPATKTIATNREARHEYFVLEALETGVELKGTEVKSLRAGGVNLKDSWVDIENGELLVKGMHISPYDHGNLFNQDPMRARRLLAHKSEIRRLHQQCKLQGYTLVPLSLYFKHGRVKMEVGLCKGKKLYDKRADAAQRDAKRSIDRAVKSNGKYY
;
A
#
# COMPACT_ATOMS: atom_id res chain seq x y z
N MET A 1 -34.32 -2.30 -18.20
CA MET A 1 -32.91 -2.71 -18.27
C MET A 1 -32.43 -3.06 -16.86
N ALA A 2 -31.94 -4.27 -16.69
CA ALA A 2 -31.28 -4.61 -15.42
C ALA A 2 -30.04 -3.72 -15.26
N PRO A 3 -29.81 -3.11 -14.08
CA PRO A 3 -28.60 -2.37 -13.86
C PRO A 3 -27.42 -3.31 -14.03
N THR A 4 -26.55 -3.01 -14.98
CA THR A 4 -25.24 -3.66 -15.07
C THR A 4 -24.55 -3.42 -13.74
N LYS A 5 -24.32 -4.47 -12.99
CA LYS A 5 -23.42 -4.39 -11.83
C LYS A 5 -22.07 -3.94 -12.36
N GLU A 6 -21.80 -2.64 -12.23
CA GLU A 6 -20.47 -2.14 -12.53
C GLU A 6 -19.49 -2.91 -11.66
N ARG A 7 -18.56 -3.59 -12.30
CA ARG A 7 -17.46 -4.23 -11.58
C ARG A 7 -16.74 -3.14 -10.80
N PRO A 8 -16.42 -3.35 -9.52
CA PRO A 8 -15.67 -2.35 -8.78
C PRO A 8 -14.43 -1.97 -9.58
N ALA A 9 -14.21 -0.67 -9.76
CA ALA A 9 -13.10 -0.12 -10.55
C ALA A 9 -11.73 -0.54 -9.97
N THR A 10 -11.69 -0.93 -8.70
CA THR A 10 -10.49 -1.35 -7.98
C THR A 10 -10.69 -2.71 -7.34
N LYS A 11 -9.65 -3.54 -7.40
CA LYS A 11 -9.58 -4.82 -6.70
C LYS A 11 -8.29 -4.87 -5.88
N THR A 12 -8.41 -4.91 -4.56
CA THR A 12 -7.25 -5.00 -3.67
C THR A 12 -6.52 -6.33 -3.84
N ILE A 13 -5.20 -6.25 -4.01
CA ILE A 13 -4.30 -7.40 -4.09
C ILE A 13 -3.71 -7.69 -2.70
N ALA A 14 -3.17 -6.66 -2.06
CA ALA A 14 -2.55 -6.76 -0.74
C ALA A 14 -2.65 -5.43 0.00
N THR A 15 -2.67 -5.51 1.32
CA THR A 15 -2.67 -4.35 2.22
C THR A 15 -1.54 -4.50 3.22
N ASN A 16 -0.80 -3.42 3.46
CA ASN A 16 0.25 -3.38 4.47
C ASN A 16 -0.37 -3.02 5.82
N ARG A 17 -0.79 -4.03 6.57
CA ARG A 17 -1.50 -3.85 7.84
C ARG A 17 -0.63 -3.21 8.92
N GLU A 18 0.68 -3.48 8.90
CA GLU A 18 1.62 -2.98 9.91
C GLU A 18 1.95 -1.50 9.72
N ALA A 19 1.77 -0.96 8.52
CA ALA A 19 2.10 0.43 8.22
C ALA A 19 1.40 1.42 9.16
N ARG A 20 0.12 1.23 9.41
CA ARG A 20 -0.66 2.12 10.30
C ARG A 20 -0.36 1.90 11.78
N HIS A 21 0.21 0.76 12.14
CA HIS A 21 0.68 0.50 13.50
C HIS A 21 2.05 1.16 13.76
N GLU A 22 2.94 1.07 12.79
CA GLU A 22 4.31 1.56 12.90
C GLU A 22 4.47 3.06 12.58
N TYR A 23 3.55 3.61 11.79
CA TYR A 23 3.65 4.97 11.26
C TYR A 23 2.34 5.75 11.36
N PHE A 24 2.46 7.08 11.52
CA PHE A 24 1.38 8.00 11.22
C PHE A 24 1.39 8.29 9.73
N VAL A 25 0.30 8.00 9.04
CA VAL A 25 0.14 8.28 7.62
C VAL A 25 -0.33 9.72 7.46
N LEU A 26 0.53 10.58 6.93
CA LEU A 26 0.25 12.01 6.77
C LEU A 26 -0.44 12.31 5.43
N GLU A 27 -0.05 11.58 4.39
CA GLU A 27 -0.56 11.76 3.04
C GLU A 27 -0.46 10.43 2.29
N ALA A 28 -1.38 10.18 1.38
CA ALA A 28 -1.37 9.01 0.52
C ALA A 28 -1.40 9.43 -0.95
N LEU A 29 -0.60 8.76 -1.77
CA LEU A 29 -0.47 9.00 -3.20
C LEU A 29 -0.65 7.69 -3.98
N GLU A 30 -1.50 7.73 -5.01
CA GLU A 30 -1.62 6.60 -5.94
C GLU A 30 -0.52 6.67 -6.99
N THR A 31 0.22 5.56 -7.16
CA THR A 31 1.27 5.42 -8.16
C THR A 31 1.00 4.23 -9.07
N GLY A 32 1.53 4.28 -10.31
CA GLY A 32 1.63 3.10 -11.16
C GLY A 32 2.80 2.22 -10.70
N VAL A 33 2.78 0.95 -11.07
CA VAL A 33 3.87 0.02 -10.77
C VAL A 33 4.37 -0.60 -12.07
N GLU A 34 5.65 -0.45 -12.36
CA GLU A 34 6.29 -1.07 -13.51
C GLU A 34 6.62 -2.52 -13.21
N LEU A 35 5.94 -3.44 -13.88
CA LEU A 35 6.04 -4.88 -13.65
C LEU A 35 6.28 -5.64 -14.94
N LYS A 36 6.90 -6.82 -14.81
CA LYS A 36 7.02 -7.81 -15.88
C LYS A 36 5.75 -8.69 -15.93
N GLY A 37 5.52 -9.34 -17.08
CA GLY A 37 4.30 -10.14 -17.27
C GLY A 37 4.12 -11.28 -16.25
N THR A 38 5.21 -11.95 -15.86
CA THR A 38 5.19 -13.01 -14.84
C THR A 38 4.83 -12.45 -13.44
N GLU A 39 5.28 -11.24 -13.13
CA GLU A 39 4.94 -10.58 -11.88
C GLU A 39 3.45 -10.22 -11.81
N VAL A 40 2.86 -9.72 -12.90
CA VAL A 40 1.42 -9.43 -12.98
C VAL A 40 0.60 -10.70 -12.80
N LYS A 41 0.99 -11.80 -13.43
CA LYS A 41 0.31 -13.10 -13.27
C LYS A 41 0.38 -13.60 -11.83
N SER A 42 1.52 -13.46 -11.18
CA SER A 42 1.69 -13.80 -9.77
C SER A 42 0.80 -12.95 -8.85
N LEU A 43 0.67 -11.66 -9.14
CA LEU A 43 -0.21 -10.76 -8.39
C LEU A 43 -1.69 -11.15 -8.52
N ARG A 44 -2.12 -11.59 -9.70
CA ARG A 44 -3.49 -12.11 -9.91
C ARG A 44 -3.78 -13.34 -9.06
N ALA A 45 -2.75 -14.15 -8.80
CA ALA A 45 -2.83 -15.30 -7.91
C ALA A 45 -2.63 -14.95 -6.42
N GLY A 46 -2.41 -13.68 -6.09
CA GLY A 46 -2.20 -13.22 -4.71
C GLY A 46 -0.79 -13.47 -4.17
N GLY A 47 0.17 -13.74 -5.04
CA GLY A 47 1.55 -14.08 -4.67
C GLY A 47 2.42 -12.86 -4.31
N VAL A 48 2.01 -12.03 -3.36
CA VAL A 48 2.73 -10.83 -2.94
C VAL A 48 2.73 -10.66 -1.43
N ASN A 49 3.83 -10.12 -0.91
CA ASN A 49 3.94 -9.74 0.50
C ASN A 49 4.55 -8.34 0.60
N LEU A 50 3.83 -7.42 1.26
CA LEU A 50 4.27 -6.05 1.50
C LEU A 50 4.96 -5.85 2.84
N LYS A 51 5.07 -6.88 3.67
CA LYS A 51 5.69 -6.79 4.98
C LYS A 51 7.15 -6.35 4.84
N ASP A 52 7.54 -5.39 5.68
CA ASP A 52 8.90 -4.82 5.70
C ASP A 52 9.33 -4.16 4.38
N SER A 53 8.39 -3.83 3.52
CA SER A 53 8.65 -3.08 2.31
C SER A 53 8.72 -1.57 2.58
N TRP A 54 9.45 -0.87 1.74
CA TRP A 54 9.56 0.59 1.81
C TRP A 54 9.69 1.18 0.40
N VAL A 55 9.49 2.47 0.29
CA VAL A 55 9.69 3.21 -0.96
C VAL A 55 10.88 4.13 -0.80
N ASP A 56 11.77 4.09 -1.78
CA ASP A 56 12.97 4.91 -1.83
C ASP A 56 12.97 5.81 -3.06
N ILE A 57 13.68 6.92 -2.99
CA ILE A 57 13.86 7.83 -4.12
C ILE A 57 15.33 7.82 -4.51
N GLU A 58 15.62 7.30 -5.71
CA GLU A 58 16.95 7.24 -6.26
C GLU A 58 16.96 7.90 -7.64
N ASN A 59 17.87 8.84 -7.86
CA ASN A 59 18.04 9.53 -9.15
C ASN A 59 16.74 10.14 -9.69
N GLY A 60 15.90 10.67 -8.80
CA GLY A 60 14.60 11.27 -9.17
C GLY A 60 13.51 10.26 -9.50
N GLU A 61 13.71 8.98 -9.21
CA GLU A 61 12.74 7.91 -9.41
C GLU A 61 12.27 7.32 -8.09
N LEU A 62 10.98 6.95 -8.02
CA LEU A 62 10.44 6.19 -6.91
C LEU A 62 10.65 4.69 -7.15
N LEU A 63 11.16 4.00 -6.15
CA LEU A 63 11.38 2.55 -6.18
C LEU A 63 10.75 1.92 -4.94
N VAL A 64 9.93 0.88 -5.13
CA VAL A 64 9.49 0.04 -4.03
C VAL A 64 10.49 -1.09 -3.81
N LYS A 65 10.98 -1.21 -2.58
CA LYS A 65 11.98 -2.21 -2.17
C LYS A 65 11.42 -3.08 -1.07
N GLY A 66 11.92 -4.29 -0.95
CA GLY A 66 11.47 -5.22 0.08
C GLY A 66 10.08 -5.82 -0.17
N MET A 67 9.48 -5.57 -1.33
CA MET A 67 8.23 -6.20 -1.74
C MET A 67 8.53 -7.54 -2.40
N HIS A 68 8.04 -8.61 -1.81
CA HIS A 68 8.20 -9.96 -2.36
C HIS A 68 7.03 -10.27 -3.31
N ILE A 69 7.35 -10.63 -4.56
CA ILE A 69 6.40 -11.19 -5.52
C ILE A 69 6.84 -12.60 -5.83
N SER A 70 6.01 -13.58 -5.50
CA SER A 70 6.33 -15.00 -5.70
C SER A 70 6.56 -15.30 -7.18
N PRO A 71 7.51 -16.21 -7.53
CA PRO A 71 7.66 -16.66 -8.89
C PRO A 71 6.36 -17.28 -9.41
N TYR A 72 6.04 -17.04 -10.68
CA TYR A 72 4.91 -17.64 -11.32
C TYR A 72 5.28 -19.05 -11.78
N ASP A 73 4.53 -20.07 -11.36
CA ASP A 73 4.86 -21.48 -11.56
C ASP A 73 5.09 -21.87 -13.04
N HIS A 74 4.39 -21.22 -13.95
CA HIS A 74 4.51 -21.45 -15.38
C HIS A 74 5.48 -20.51 -16.09
N GLY A 75 6.16 -19.62 -15.34
CA GLY A 75 7.08 -18.61 -15.88
C GLY A 75 8.47 -19.15 -16.17
N ASN A 76 8.93 -20.16 -15.44
CA ASN A 76 10.24 -20.77 -15.56
C ASN A 76 11.39 -19.76 -15.70
N LEU A 77 12.07 -19.73 -16.86
CA LEU A 77 13.20 -18.84 -17.16
C LEU A 77 12.81 -17.34 -17.24
N PHE A 78 11.53 -17.03 -17.40
CA PHE A 78 11.04 -15.66 -17.51
C PHE A 78 10.69 -15.02 -16.17
N ASN A 79 10.78 -15.78 -15.07
CA ASN A 79 10.57 -15.24 -13.74
C ASN A 79 11.67 -14.25 -13.35
N GLN A 80 11.25 -13.18 -12.68
CA GLN A 80 12.14 -12.17 -12.12
C GLN A 80 12.55 -12.56 -10.70
N ASP A 81 13.61 -11.90 -10.18
CA ASP A 81 13.96 -11.99 -8.76
C ASP A 81 12.74 -11.57 -7.92
N PRO A 82 12.25 -12.41 -6.99
CA PRO A 82 11.11 -12.09 -6.15
C PRO A 82 11.24 -10.79 -5.36
N MET A 83 12.46 -10.41 -5.00
CA MET A 83 12.76 -9.20 -4.22
C MET A 83 13.26 -8.04 -5.08
N ARG A 84 13.14 -8.11 -6.37
CA ARG A 84 13.56 -7.05 -7.29
C ARG A 84 12.92 -5.71 -6.92
N ALA A 85 13.71 -4.65 -6.89
CA ALA A 85 13.16 -3.29 -6.76
C ALA A 85 12.31 -2.94 -7.99
N ARG A 86 11.12 -2.41 -7.80
CA ARG A 86 10.19 -2.04 -8.87
C ARG A 86 9.99 -0.54 -8.89
N ARG A 87 10.04 0.02 -10.08
CA ARG A 87 9.83 1.44 -10.28
C ARG A 87 8.35 1.79 -10.13
N LEU A 88 8.08 2.83 -9.38
CA LEU A 88 6.74 3.41 -9.24
C LEU A 88 6.61 4.61 -10.17
N LEU A 89 5.46 4.73 -10.83
CA LEU A 89 5.19 5.76 -11.80
C LEU A 89 4.36 6.87 -11.16
N ALA A 90 4.96 8.04 -11.04
CA ALA A 90 4.32 9.25 -10.52
C ALA A 90 4.85 10.47 -11.28
N HIS A 91 4.16 11.60 -11.17
CA HIS A 91 4.64 12.85 -11.77
C HIS A 91 5.94 13.32 -11.11
N LYS A 92 6.85 13.85 -11.89
CA LYS A 92 8.14 14.35 -11.39
C LYS A 92 7.98 15.41 -10.30
N SER A 93 6.96 16.25 -10.42
CA SER A 93 6.65 17.26 -9.39
C SER A 93 6.26 16.62 -8.05
N GLU A 94 5.49 15.55 -8.08
CA GLU A 94 5.11 14.80 -6.88
C GLU A 94 6.31 14.12 -6.24
N ILE A 95 7.17 13.50 -7.04
CA ILE A 95 8.40 12.86 -6.57
C ILE A 95 9.31 13.87 -5.89
N ARG A 96 9.51 15.03 -6.49
CA ARG A 96 10.33 16.11 -5.91
C ARG A 96 9.75 16.62 -4.59
N ARG A 97 8.44 16.82 -4.53
CA ARG A 97 7.75 17.25 -3.32
C ARG A 97 7.92 16.25 -2.19
N LEU A 98 7.70 14.97 -2.47
CA LEU A 98 7.88 13.90 -1.49
C LEU A 98 9.35 13.78 -1.03
N HIS A 99 10.30 13.92 -1.95
CA HIS A 99 11.72 13.89 -1.63
C HIS A 99 12.11 15.02 -0.68
N GLN A 100 11.62 16.23 -0.92
CA GLN A 100 11.84 17.38 -0.02
C GLN A 100 11.25 17.12 1.35
N GLN A 101 10.04 16.62 1.44
CA GLN A 101 9.38 16.29 2.71
C GLN A 101 10.17 15.26 3.51
N CYS A 102 10.67 14.21 2.85
CA CYS A 102 11.50 13.20 3.49
C CYS A 102 12.82 13.76 4.00
N LYS A 103 13.47 14.62 3.23
CA LYS A 103 14.75 15.26 3.62
C LYS A 103 14.59 16.26 4.76
N LEU A 104 13.61 17.16 4.66
CA LEU A 104 13.44 18.26 5.60
C LEU A 104 12.81 17.81 6.91
N GLN A 105 11.86 16.91 6.88
CA GLN A 105 11.06 16.48 8.03
C GLN A 105 11.43 15.10 8.56
N GLY A 106 12.30 14.37 7.88
CA GLY A 106 12.64 13.00 8.25
C GLY A 106 11.52 12.00 8.06
N TYR A 107 10.57 12.27 7.16
CA TYR A 107 9.47 11.37 6.86
C TYR A 107 9.93 10.17 6.03
N THR A 108 9.14 9.11 6.04
CA THR A 108 9.40 7.87 5.33
C THR A 108 8.26 7.57 4.36
N LEU A 109 8.58 7.01 3.21
CA LEU A 109 7.60 6.54 2.25
C LEU A 109 7.38 5.03 2.44
N VAL A 110 6.13 4.63 2.62
CA VAL A 110 5.75 3.25 2.92
C VAL A 110 4.63 2.81 1.97
N PRO A 111 4.73 1.61 1.37
CA PRO A 111 3.61 1.06 0.61
C PRO A 111 2.44 0.76 1.55
N LEU A 112 1.26 1.28 1.26
CA LEU A 112 0.06 1.07 2.07
C LEU A 112 -0.79 -0.07 1.52
N SER A 113 -0.99 -0.10 0.21
CA SER A 113 -1.78 -1.13 -0.46
C SER A 113 -1.37 -1.29 -1.91
N LEU A 114 -1.66 -2.45 -2.46
CA LEU A 114 -1.46 -2.79 -3.87
C LEU A 114 -2.80 -3.28 -4.42
N TYR A 115 -3.20 -2.78 -5.57
CA TYR A 115 -4.53 -3.08 -6.15
C TYR A 115 -4.54 -2.99 -7.66
N PHE A 116 -5.51 -3.65 -8.29
CA PHE A 116 -5.84 -3.46 -9.69
C PHE A 116 -6.86 -2.32 -9.82
N LYS A 117 -6.60 -1.41 -10.71
CA LYS A 117 -7.53 -0.34 -11.08
C LYS A 117 -7.62 -0.27 -12.60
N HIS A 118 -8.81 -0.53 -13.15
CA HIS A 118 -9.02 -0.61 -14.60
C HIS A 118 -8.01 -1.55 -15.29
N GLY A 119 -7.72 -2.70 -14.69
CA GLY A 119 -6.80 -3.71 -15.21
C GLY A 119 -5.32 -3.39 -15.06
N ARG A 120 -4.96 -2.27 -14.46
CA ARG A 120 -3.58 -1.87 -14.18
C ARG A 120 -3.24 -2.00 -12.70
N VAL A 121 -2.01 -2.39 -12.42
CA VAL A 121 -1.53 -2.47 -11.03
C VAL A 121 -1.18 -1.07 -10.53
N LYS A 122 -1.76 -0.70 -9.41
CA LYS A 122 -1.51 0.56 -8.71
C LYS A 122 -1.07 0.29 -7.29
N MET A 123 -0.26 1.20 -6.75
CA MET A 123 0.19 1.15 -5.36
C MET A 123 -0.14 2.48 -4.67
N GLU A 124 -0.79 2.38 -3.52
CA GLU A 124 -0.96 3.53 -2.63
C GLU A 124 0.28 3.65 -1.76
N VAL A 125 0.98 4.77 -1.90
CA VAL A 125 2.19 5.08 -1.14
C VAL A 125 1.84 6.12 -0.08
N GLY A 126 2.22 5.86 1.16
CA GLY A 126 2.02 6.79 2.27
C GLY A 126 3.27 7.58 2.59
N LEU A 127 3.11 8.90 2.74
CA LEU A 127 4.10 9.75 3.38
C LEU A 127 3.88 9.64 4.89
N CYS A 128 4.84 9.05 5.61
CA CYS A 128 4.64 8.59 6.97
C CYS A 128 5.67 9.15 7.94
N LYS A 129 5.24 9.33 9.18
CA LYS A 129 6.08 9.67 10.33
C LYS A 129 6.14 8.46 11.26
N GLY A 130 7.34 8.05 11.67
CA GLY A 130 7.52 6.94 12.60
C GLY A 130 6.86 7.21 13.96
N LYS A 131 6.17 6.23 14.50
CA LYS A 131 5.58 6.30 15.85
C LYS A 131 6.61 5.91 16.89
N LYS A 132 6.67 6.66 17.99
CA LYS A 132 7.37 6.24 19.21
C LYS A 132 6.55 5.18 19.93
N LEU A 133 7.16 4.42 20.81
CA LEU A 133 6.49 3.31 21.50
C LEU A 133 5.21 3.75 22.23
N TYR A 134 5.23 4.88 22.93
CA TYR A 134 4.04 5.38 23.63
C TYR A 134 2.94 5.85 22.65
N ASP A 135 3.31 6.41 21.49
CA ASP A 135 2.37 6.78 20.42
C ASP A 135 1.63 5.58 19.89
N LYS A 136 2.33 4.46 19.70
CA LYS A 136 1.74 3.19 19.26
C LYS A 136 0.69 2.68 20.26
N ARG A 137 0.99 2.74 21.55
CA ARG A 137 0.06 2.34 22.62
C ARG A 137 -1.17 3.23 22.67
N ALA A 138 -0.98 4.55 22.63
CA ALA A 138 -2.07 5.51 22.65
C ALA A 138 -2.99 5.37 21.44
N ASP A 139 -2.44 5.22 20.24
CA ASP A 139 -3.19 5.05 19.00
C ASP A 139 -3.98 3.72 18.98
N ALA A 140 -3.37 2.63 19.46
CA ALA A 140 -4.05 1.35 19.59
C ALA A 140 -5.23 1.44 20.59
N ALA A 141 -5.05 2.11 21.73
CA ALA A 141 -6.10 2.35 22.71
C ALA A 141 -7.26 3.16 22.13
N GLN A 142 -6.98 4.21 21.37
CA GLN A 142 -7.99 5.01 20.70
C GLN A 142 -8.78 4.19 19.67
N ARG A 143 -8.12 3.38 18.88
CA ARG A 143 -8.78 2.49 17.91
C ARG A 143 -9.70 1.48 18.58
N ASP A 144 -9.27 0.89 19.70
CA ASP A 144 -10.06 -0.07 20.47
C ASP A 144 -11.27 0.60 21.13
N ALA A 145 -11.09 1.80 21.69
CA ALA A 145 -12.17 2.60 22.23
C ALA A 145 -13.23 2.93 21.18
N LYS A 146 -12.79 3.38 20.00
CA LYS A 146 -13.66 3.67 18.87
C LYS A 146 -14.47 2.45 18.44
N ARG A 147 -13.83 1.29 18.33
CA ARG A 147 -14.52 0.03 17.98
C ARG A 147 -15.56 -0.35 19.01
N SER A 148 -15.30 -0.16 20.30
CA SER A 148 -16.26 -0.42 21.38
C SER A 148 -17.45 0.51 21.32
N ILE A 149 -17.24 1.80 21.04
CA ILE A 149 -18.31 2.79 20.85
C ILE A 149 -19.17 2.43 19.63
N ASP A 150 -18.56 2.11 18.50
CA ASP A 150 -19.28 1.72 17.29
C ASP A 150 -20.14 0.47 17.51
N ARG A 151 -19.65 -0.52 18.28
CA ARG A 151 -20.44 -1.71 18.64
C ARG A 151 -21.63 -1.36 19.53
N ALA A 152 -21.44 -0.49 20.51
CA ALA A 152 -22.51 -0.05 21.38
C ALA A 152 -23.62 0.68 20.61
N VAL A 153 -23.24 1.58 19.69
CA VAL A 153 -24.18 2.31 18.82
C VAL A 153 -24.94 1.35 17.90
N LYS A 154 -24.27 0.38 17.29
CA LYS A 154 -24.93 -0.64 16.44
C LYS A 154 -25.89 -1.52 17.22
N SER A 155 -25.54 -1.90 18.45
CA SER A 155 -26.38 -2.71 19.33
C SER A 155 -27.63 -1.94 19.75
N ASN A 156 -27.52 -0.68 20.11
CA ASN A 156 -28.65 0.18 20.46
C ASN A 156 -29.57 0.48 19.25
N GLY A 157 -29.00 0.57 18.05
CA GLY A 157 -29.77 0.80 16.81
C GLY A 157 -30.67 -0.37 16.40
N LYS A 158 -30.50 -1.56 16.98
CA LYS A 158 -31.32 -2.74 16.68
C LYS A 158 -32.67 -2.77 17.41
N TYR A 159 -32.90 -1.86 18.32
CA TYR A 159 -34.11 -1.82 19.15
C TYR A 159 -35.13 -0.72 18.76
N TYR A 160 -34.86 -0.07 17.66
CA TYR A 160 -35.76 0.97 17.11
C TYR A 160 -36.42 0.54 15.81
#